data_e1d2ccdf528c084c4a63aa24388b6143
#
_entry.id   e1d2ccdf528c084c4a63aa24388b6143
#
_cell.length_a   1.000
_cell.length_b   1.000
_cell.length_c   1.000
_cell.angle_alpha   90.00
_cell.angle_beta   90.00
_cell.angle_gamma   90.00
#
_symmetry.space_group_name_H-M   'P 1'
#
loop_
_entity.id
_entity.type
_entity.pdbx_description
1 polymer ?
#
loop_
_entity_poly.entity_id
_entity_poly.type
_entity_poly.pdbx_seq_one_letter_code
_entity_poly.pdbx_strand_id
1 'polypeptide(L)'
;KVLVMNDFTKKIVNEYYSVSDSRISIVTNGTDLEKFYNSRENNKRIIFSGAMYHHRGIDVLLNCASEVIDKINDVEFLLLGDGPEIIKLREFVKKNNLSKNIIFKGWVKREEIPEFLAKSSIGIGPLRTTDVTKGALPIKVLEYMASSLPILAIKGTLPEDILKNGNNGYVIENSEELAQKIIHILKNNDLRDQMGKNSNEMVQKFDWKNVVESIIDEYQSINS
;
A
#
# COMPACT_ATOMS: atom_id res chain seq x y z
N LYS A 1 3.06 -1.77 30.55
CA LYS A 1 2.37 -1.42 29.30
C LYS A 1 2.81 -2.34 28.16
N VAL A 2 1.91 -2.65 27.22
CA VAL A 2 2.17 -3.38 25.98
C VAL A 2 1.86 -2.44 24.82
N LEU A 3 2.79 -2.27 23.89
CA LEU A 3 2.58 -1.48 22.69
C LEU A 3 2.23 -2.41 21.54
N VAL A 4 1.16 -2.12 20.83
CA VAL A 4 0.67 -2.89 19.69
C VAL A 4 0.46 -1.99 18.47
N MET A 5 0.48 -2.57 17.27
CA MET A 5 0.46 -1.75 16.04
C MET A 5 -0.95 -1.32 15.60
N ASN A 6 -2.01 -2.02 16.05
CA ASN A 6 -3.39 -1.76 15.62
C ASN A 6 -4.39 -2.47 16.54
N ASP A 7 -5.68 -2.17 16.34
CA ASP A 7 -6.78 -2.77 17.11
C ASP A 7 -6.86 -4.30 16.95
N PHE A 8 -6.52 -4.85 15.79
CA PHE A 8 -6.49 -6.29 15.57
C PHE A 8 -5.45 -6.97 16.49
N THR A 9 -4.24 -6.42 16.58
CA THR A 9 -3.19 -6.93 17.47
C THR A 9 -3.55 -6.68 18.94
N LYS A 10 -4.20 -5.55 19.25
CA LYS A 10 -4.72 -5.26 20.59
C LYS A 10 -5.69 -6.34 21.05
N LYS A 11 -6.65 -6.71 20.19
CA LYS A 11 -7.61 -7.77 20.46
C LYS A 11 -6.93 -9.11 20.73
N ILE A 12 -5.92 -9.48 19.93
CA ILE A 12 -5.15 -10.71 20.14
C ILE A 12 -4.47 -10.70 21.52
N VAL A 13 -3.78 -9.61 21.86
CA VAL A 13 -3.08 -9.50 23.17
C VAL A 13 -4.07 -9.57 24.33
N ASN A 14 -5.24 -8.97 24.18
CA ASN A 14 -6.30 -9.00 25.18
C ASN A 14 -6.86 -10.43 25.37
N GLU A 15 -7.27 -11.08 24.27
CA GLU A 15 -7.94 -12.39 24.30
C GLU A 15 -6.99 -13.54 24.67
N TYR A 16 -5.77 -13.58 24.10
CA TYR A 16 -4.87 -14.72 24.28
C TYR A 16 -3.94 -14.56 25.48
N TYR A 17 -3.62 -13.34 25.88
CA TYR A 17 -2.67 -13.07 26.98
C TYR A 17 -3.34 -12.43 28.19
N SER A 18 -4.66 -12.21 28.17
CA SER A 18 -5.44 -11.64 29.28
C SER A 18 -4.89 -10.29 29.79
N VAL A 19 -4.31 -9.48 28.89
CA VAL A 19 -3.83 -8.15 29.24
C VAL A 19 -4.98 -7.16 29.18
N SER A 20 -5.22 -6.40 30.25
CA SER A 20 -6.30 -5.41 30.30
C SER A 20 -6.09 -4.27 29.32
N ASP A 21 -7.16 -3.69 28.79
CA ASP A 21 -7.15 -2.58 27.84
C ASP A 21 -6.34 -1.37 28.33
N SER A 22 -6.39 -1.06 29.62
CA SER A 22 -5.63 0.03 30.25
C SER A 22 -4.11 -0.15 30.21
N ARG A 23 -3.65 -1.37 29.94
CA ARG A 23 -2.23 -1.72 29.82
C ARG A 23 -1.77 -1.85 28.37
N ILE A 24 -2.67 -1.68 27.39
CA ILE A 24 -2.35 -1.78 25.96
C ILE A 24 -2.51 -0.40 25.32
N SER A 25 -1.47 0.05 24.65
CA SER A 25 -1.50 1.28 23.84
C SER A 25 -1.20 0.97 22.38
N ILE A 26 -1.88 1.64 21.45
CA ILE A 26 -1.67 1.46 20.02
C ILE A 26 -0.64 2.47 19.55
N VAL A 27 0.46 1.96 18.99
CA VAL A 27 1.50 2.74 18.33
C VAL A 27 1.68 2.18 16.92
N THR A 28 1.25 2.94 15.94
CA THR A 28 1.25 2.51 14.53
C THR A 28 2.63 2.59 13.88
N ASN A 29 2.75 2.04 12.67
CA ASN A 29 3.88 2.38 11.79
C ASN A 29 3.82 3.86 11.39
N GLY A 30 4.99 4.44 11.12
CA GLY A 30 5.14 5.77 10.56
C GLY A 30 5.93 5.76 9.26
N THR A 31 6.01 6.92 8.62
CA THR A 31 6.89 7.17 7.47
C THR A 31 7.51 8.57 7.60
N ASP A 32 8.63 8.79 6.93
CA ASP A 32 9.30 10.09 6.86
C ASP A 32 8.70 10.88 5.70
N LEU A 33 7.72 11.73 5.99
CA LEU A 33 6.95 12.43 4.96
C LEU A 33 7.80 13.36 4.11
N GLU A 34 8.90 13.91 4.65
CA GLU A 34 9.78 14.85 3.93
C GLU A 34 10.52 14.19 2.75
N LYS A 35 10.65 12.86 2.75
CA LYS A 35 11.30 12.10 1.68
C LYS A 35 10.44 11.86 0.46
N PHE A 36 9.12 11.99 0.60
CA PHE A 36 8.17 11.63 -0.45
C PHE A 36 7.55 12.86 -1.08
N TYR A 37 7.38 12.79 -2.40
CA TYR A 37 6.83 13.87 -3.21
C TYR A 37 6.11 13.28 -4.43
N ASN A 38 5.39 14.13 -5.18
CA ASN A 38 4.78 13.76 -6.45
C ASN A 38 5.38 14.64 -7.55
N SER A 39 5.89 14.05 -8.61
CA SER A 39 6.45 14.79 -9.76
C SER A 39 5.36 15.42 -10.64
N ARG A 40 4.08 15.05 -10.42
CA ARG A 40 2.93 15.45 -11.25
C ARG A 40 3.08 15.11 -12.74
N GLU A 41 3.94 14.16 -13.04
CA GLU A 41 4.04 13.62 -14.38
C GLU A 41 2.75 12.86 -14.71
N ASN A 42 2.18 13.13 -15.89
CA ASN A 42 1.00 12.40 -16.37
C ASN A 42 1.42 11.06 -16.98
N ASN A 43 2.02 10.20 -16.18
CA ASN A 43 2.34 8.84 -16.58
C ASN A 43 1.23 7.86 -16.16
N LYS A 44 1.23 6.68 -16.76
CA LYS A 44 0.25 5.62 -16.49
C LYS A 44 0.94 4.46 -15.77
N ARG A 45 1.75 4.78 -14.76
CA ARG A 45 2.50 3.78 -13.99
C ARG A 45 1.73 3.36 -12.75
N ILE A 46 1.54 2.06 -12.63
CA ILE A 46 1.01 1.37 -11.44
C ILE A 46 2.19 0.78 -10.70
N ILE A 47 2.32 1.04 -9.40
CA ILE A 47 3.47 0.59 -8.64
C ILE A 47 3.09 -0.37 -7.50
N PHE A 48 3.85 -1.45 -7.38
CA PHE A 48 3.91 -2.29 -6.19
C PHE A 48 5.33 -2.28 -5.64
N SER A 49 5.50 -2.06 -4.34
CA SER A 49 6.79 -2.12 -3.65
C SER A 49 6.74 -3.13 -2.50
N GLY A 50 7.69 -4.05 -2.46
CA GLY A 50 7.85 -5.00 -1.36
C GLY A 50 8.16 -6.42 -1.78
N ALA A 51 8.32 -7.29 -0.78
CA ALA A 51 8.67 -8.69 -1.00
C ALA A 51 7.54 -9.45 -1.71
N MET A 52 7.91 -10.30 -2.68
CA MET A 52 6.99 -11.06 -3.54
C MET A 52 6.67 -12.41 -2.92
N TYR A 53 5.91 -12.38 -1.81
CA TYR A 53 5.33 -13.56 -1.18
C TYR A 53 3.90 -13.79 -1.67
N HIS A 54 3.44 -15.04 -1.64
CA HIS A 54 2.09 -15.42 -2.04
C HIS A 54 0.99 -14.60 -1.34
N HIS A 55 1.13 -14.37 -0.04
CA HIS A 55 0.16 -13.59 0.75
C HIS A 55 0.08 -12.10 0.36
N ARG A 56 0.96 -11.60 -0.51
CA ARG A 56 0.89 -10.22 -1.05
C ARG A 56 -0.08 -10.10 -2.22
N GLY A 57 -0.42 -11.21 -2.89
CA GLY A 57 -1.44 -11.26 -3.95
C GLY A 57 -1.01 -10.60 -5.27
N ILE A 58 0.28 -10.61 -5.62
CA ILE A 58 0.77 -10.00 -6.87
C ILE A 58 0.17 -10.73 -8.09
N ASP A 59 -0.12 -12.00 -7.97
CA ASP A 59 -0.86 -12.79 -8.97
C ASP A 59 -2.25 -12.18 -9.28
N VAL A 60 -2.93 -11.60 -8.29
CA VAL A 60 -4.21 -10.89 -8.50
C VAL A 60 -4.01 -9.67 -9.40
N LEU A 61 -2.91 -8.91 -9.20
CA LEU A 61 -2.54 -7.78 -10.05
C LEU A 61 -2.21 -8.22 -11.47
N LEU A 62 -1.45 -9.32 -11.62
CA LEU A 62 -1.08 -9.83 -12.94
C LEU A 62 -2.28 -10.40 -13.71
N ASN A 63 -3.25 -10.99 -13.02
CA ASN A 63 -4.47 -11.51 -13.64
C ASN A 63 -5.33 -10.40 -14.27
N CYS A 64 -5.33 -9.18 -13.70
CA CYS A 64 -6.07 -8.06 -14.26
C CYS A 64 -5.29 -7.28 -15.35
N ALA A 65 -3.99 -7.54 -15.49
CA ALA A 65 -3.13 -6.70 -16.33
C ALA A 65 -3.51 -6.71 -17.81
N SER A 66 -3.91 -7.86 -18.36
CA SER A 66 -4.32 -7.97 -19.78
C SER A 66 -5.48 -7.04 -20.10
N GLU A 67 -6.53 -7.02 -19.27
CA GLU A 67 -7.69 -6.14 -19.45
C GLU A 67 -7.32 -4.66 -19.38
N VAL A 68 -6.42 -4.29 -18.46
CA VAL A 68 -5.94 -2.92 -18.34
C VAL A 68 -5.13 -2.52 -19.58
N ILE A 69 -4.23 -3.37 -20.06
CA ILE A 69 -3.37 -3.14 -21.23
C ILE A 69 -4.21 -2.99 -22.51
N ASP A 70 -5.26 -3.78 -22.67
CA ASP A 70 -6.19 -3.68 -23.80
C ASP A 70 -6.92 -2.34 -23.87
N LYS A 71 -7.15 -1.69 -22.72
CA LYS A 71 -7.83 -0.39 -22.63
C LYS A 71 -6.88 0.79 -22.57
N ILE A 72 -5.62 0.56 -22.15
CA ILE A 72 -4.57 1.57 -21.96
C ILE A 72 -3.23 0.92 -22.35
N ASN A 73 -2.90 0.96 -23.64
CA ASN A 73 -1.76 0.23 -24.22
C ASN A 73 -0.37 0.70 -23.75
N ASP A 74 -0.27 1.92 -23.26
CA ASP A 74 0.95 2.56 -22.72
C ASP A 74 1.03 2.50 -21.18
N VAL A 75 0.20 1.69 -20.52
CA VAL A 75 0.27 1.46 -19.08
C VAL A 75 1.53 0.66 -18.71
N GLU A 76 2.15 1.00 -17.59
CA GLU A 76 3.29 0.31 -17.02
C GLU A 76 2.96 -0.20 -15.61
N PHE A 77 3.19 -1.49 -15.36
CA PHE A 77 3.15 -2.10 -14.04
C PHE A 77 4.59 -2.27 -13.54
N LEU A 78 5.00 -1.43 -12.60
CA LEU A 78 6.34 -1.45 -12.01
C LEU A 78 6.32 -2.21 -10.68
N LEU A 79 7.03 -3.33 -10.63
CA LEU A 79 7.12 -4.21 -9.47
C LEU A 79 8.51 -4.09 -8.86
N LEU A 80 8.62 -3.39 -7.71
CA LEU A 80 9.84 -3.25 -6.93
C LEU A 80 9.90 -4.34 -5.87
N GLY A 81 11.02 -5.05 -5.80
CA GLY A 81 11.29 -6.08 -4.82
C GLY A 81 11.54 -7.45 -5.44
N ASP A 82 11.72 -8.42 -4.57
CA ASP A 82 12.03 -9.81 -4.91
C ASP A 82 11.36 -10.75 -3.89
N GLY A 83 11.41 -12.05 -4.12
CA GLY A 83 10.84 -13.04 -3.21
C GLY A 83 10.57 -14.39 -3.84
N PRO A 84 10.05 -15.36 -3.04
CA PRO A 84 9.86 -16.74 -3.48
C PRO A 84 8.96 -16.92 -4.73
N GLU A 85 8.01 -16.00 -4.95
CA GLU A 85 7.07 -16.09 -6.08
C GLU A 85 7.65 -15.52 -7.39
N ILE A 86 8.84 -14.87 -7.39
CA ILE A 86 9.35 -14.10 -8.55
C ILE A 86 9.44 -14.92 -9.84
N ILE A 87 9.91 -16.17 -9.75
CA ILE A 87 10.08 -17.05 -10.92
C ILE A 87 8.71 -17.33 -11.55
N LYS A 88 7.76 -17.75 -10.74
CA LYS A 88 6.38 -18.05 -11.16
C LYS A 88 5.67 -16.83 -11.78
N LEU A 89 5.86 -15.65 -11.17
CA LEU A 89 5.28 -14.40 -11.67
C LEU A 89 5.89 -14.01 -13.03
N ARG A 90 7.21 -14.14 -13.20
CA ARG A 90 7.89 -13.90 -14.49
C ARG A 90 7.46 -14.88 -15.58
N GLU A 91 7.30 -16.16 -15.25
CA GLU A 91 6.78 -17.17 -16.18
C GLU A 91 5.35 -16.84 -16.64
N PHE A 92 4.49 -16.42 -15.69
CA PHE A 92 3.13 -15.97 -16.00
C PHE A 92 3.14 -14.80 -16.97
N VAL A 93 3.95 -13.77 -16.71
CA VAL A 93 4.08 -12.58 -17.56
C VAL A 93 4.57 -12.96 -18.98
N LYS A 94 5.56 -13.85 -19.08
CA LYS A 94 6.08 -14.32 -20.36
C LYS A 94 5.03 -15.12 -21.13
N LYS A 95 4.36 -16.07 -20.47
CA LYS A 95 3.33 -16.93 -21.06
C LYS A 95 2.14 -16.13 -21.63
N ASN A 96 1.79 -15.01 -21.00
CA ASN A 96 0.67 -14.15 -21.39
C ASN A 96 1.09 -12.95 -22.26
N ASN A 97 2.34 -12.89 -22.74
CA ASN A 97 2.88 -11.82 -23.59
C ASN A 97 2.79 -10.40 -22.95
N LEU A 98 2.89 -10.30 -21.62
CA LEU A 98 2.75 -9.03 -20.87
C LEU A 98 4.10 -8.34 -20.59
N SER A 99 5.22 -8.89 -21.10
CA SER A 99 6.59 -8.43 -20.77
C SER A 99 6.88 -6.98 -21.20
N LYS A 100 6.11 -6.44 -22.13
CA LYS A 100 6.27 -5.03 -22.57
C LYS A 100 5.77 -4.04 -21.50
N ASN A 101 4.74 -4.40 -20.76
CA ASN A 101 4.03 -3.51 -19.83
C ASN A 101 4.34 -3.82 -18.36
N ILE A 102 4.85 -5.02 -18.04
CA ILE A 102 5.12 -5.45 -16.67
C ILE A 102 6.63 -5.53 -16.43
N ILE A 103 7.14 -4.67 -15.56
CA ILE A 103 8.56 -4.51 -15.27
C ILE A 103 8.85 -4.99 -13.85
N PHE A 104 9.64 -6.06 -13.73
CA PHE A 104 10.22 -6.51 -12.47
C PHE A 104 11.57 -5.83 -12.26
N LYS A 105 11.61 -4.76 -11.47
CA LYS A 105 12.84 -4.01 -11.20
C LYS A 105 13.81 -4.78 -10.30
N GLY A 106 13.30 -5.75 -9.53
CA GLY A 106 14.08 -6.41 -8.51
C GLY A 106 14.18 -5.57 -7.23
N TRP A 107 15.15 -5.93 -6.40
CA TRP A 107 15.43 -5.17 -5.19
C TRP A 107 16.01 -3.79 -5.54
N VAL A 108 15.50 -2.75 -4.86
CA VAL A 108 15.96 -1.36 -4.97
C VAL A 108 16.36 -0.84 -3.59
N LYS A 109 17.29 0.10 -3.53
CA LYS A 109 17.66 0.75 -2.27
C LYS A 109 16.51 1.59 -1.75
N ARG A 110 16.40 1.70 -0.42
CA ARG A 110 15.31 2.46 0.22
C ARG A 110 15.29 3.92 -0.22
N GLU A 111 16.46 4.50 -0.45
CA GLU A 111 16.63 5.89 -0.87
C GLU A 111 16.14 6.17 -2.29
N GLU A 112 16.02 5.13 -3.12
CA GLU A 112 15.54 5.22 -4.50
C GLU A 112 14.00 5.12 -4.60
N ILE A 113 13.33 4.55 -3.56
CA ILE A 113 11.89 4.33 -3.57
C ILE A 113 11.09 5.63 -3.81
N PRO A 114 11.42 6.77 -3.16
CA PRO A 114 10.68 8.02 -3.39
C PRO A 114 10.63 8.45 -4.86
N GLU A 115 11.73 8.28 -5.61
CA GLU A 115 11.76 8.64 -7.03
C GLU A 115 10.83 7.75 -7.88
N PHE A 116 10.79 6.44 -7.61
CA PHE A 116 9.86 5.54 -8.30
C PHE A 116 8.41 5.87 -7.97
N LEU A 117 8.10 6.19 -6.71
CA LEU A 117 6.77 6.57 -6.28
C LEU A 117 6.34 7.91 -6.90
N ALA A 118 7.22 8.91 -6.90
CA ALA A 118 6.94 10.23 -7.47
C ALA A 118 6.52 10.18 -8.94
N LYS A 119 7.04 9.20 -9.69
CA LYS A 119 6.74 8.97 -11.11
C LYS A 119 5.62 7.94 -11.33
N SER A 120 4.83 7.63 -10.31
CA SER A 120 3.74 6.66 -10.40
C SER A 120 2.38 7.33 -10.27
N SER A 121 1.33 6.67 -10.74
CA SER A 121 -0.05 7.15 -10.75
C SER A 121 -0.96 6.43 -9.77
N ILE A 122 -0.66 5.19 -9.41
CA ILE A 122 -1.46 4.36 -8.50
C ILE A 122 -0.54 3.48 -7.67
N GLY A 123 -0.74 3.44 -6.35
CA GLY A 123 -0.08 2.53 -5.43
C GLY A 123 -0.91 1.27 -5.15
N ILE A 124 -0.30 0.10 -5.28
CA ILE A 124 -0.96 -1.17 -5.01
C ILE A 124 -0.66 -1.64 -3.58
N GLY A 125 -1.68 -1.63 -2.75
CA GLY A 125 -1.70 -2.17 -1.40
C GLY A 125 -1.73 -3.72 -1.37
N PRO A 126 -2.05 -4.33 -0.22
CA PRO A 126 -2.21 -5.78 -0.14
C PRO A 126 -3.41 -6.25 -0.97
N LEU A 127 -3.20 -7.30 -1.79
CA LEU A 127 -4.21 -7.85 -2.69
C LEU A 127 -4.74 -9.23 -2.27
N ARG A 128 -4.42 -9.67 -1.05
CA ARG A 128 -4.92 -10.94 -0.50
C ARG A 128 -5.14 -10.81 1.00
N THR A 129 -6.34 -11.15 1.46
CA THR A 129 -6.66 -11.20 2.89
C THR A 129 -6.17 -12.52 3.48
N THR A 130 -5.28 -12.43 4.45
CA THR A 130 -4.74 -13.56 5.23
C THR A 130 -4.56 -13.09 6.67
N ASP A 131 -4.27 -14.03 7.60
CA ASP A 131 -3.98 -13.65 8.99
C ASP A 131 -2.77 -12.69 9.12
N VAL A 132 -1.85 -12.72 8.15
CA VAL A 132 -0.69 -11.81 8.09
C VAL A 132 -1.06 -10.41 7.60
N THR A 133 -2.02 -10.31 6.67
CA THR A 133 -2.38 -9.03 6.03
C THR A 133 -3.58 -8.35 6.67
N LYS A 134 -4.41 -9.10 7.41
CA LYS A 134 -5.62 -8.60 8.05
C LYS A 134 -5.29 -7.55 9.11
N GLY A 135 -5.81 -6.35 8.92
CA GLY A 135 -5.60 -5.22 9.84
C GLY A 135 -4.17 -4.69 9.88
N ALA A 136 -3.25 -5.19 9.04
CA ALA A 136 -1.89 -4.68 8.97
C ALA A 136 -1.88 -3.24 8.39
N LEU A 137 -0.92 -2.44 8.86
CA LEU A 137 -0.58 -1.15 8.23
C LEU A 137 0.82 -1.25 7.61
N PRO A 138 0.94 -1.67 6.34
CA PRO A 138 2.23 -1.76 5.68
C PRO A 138 2.83 -0.37 5.43
N ILE A 139 4.09 -0.18 5.77
CA ILE A 139 4.82 1.09 5.58
C ILE A 139 4.70 1.60 4.14
N LYS A 140 4.79 0.70 3.14
CA LYS A 140 4.64 1.08 1.72
C LYS A 140 3.34 1.81 1.39
N VAL A 141 2.25 1.50 2.11
CA VAL A 141 0.96 2.19 1.92
C VAL A 141 1.07 3.64 2.39
N LEU A 142 1.71 3.88 3.54
CA LEU A 142 2.01 5.22 4.02
C LEU A 142 2.94 5.98 3.05
N GLU A 143 3.94 5.30 2.48
CA GLU A 143 4.85 5.87 1.48
C GLU A 143 4.10 6.25 0.18
N TYR A 144 3.15 5.41 -0.28
CA TYR A 144 2.27 5.75 -1.41
C TYR A 144 1.41 6.98 -1.11
N MET A 145 0.80 7.02 0.07
CA MET A 145 -0.02 8.15 0.50
C MET A 145 0.81 9.44 0.60
N ALA A 146 2.02 9.37 1.15
CA ALA A 146 2.96 10.49 1.23
C ALA A 146 3.38 10.99 -0.17
N SER A 147 3.46 10.08 -1.16
CA SER A 147 3.70 10.41 -2.56
C SER A 147 2.45 10.86 -3.33
N SER A 148 1.35 11.14 -2.63
CA SER A 148 0.06 11.55 -3.22
C SER A 148 -0.46 10.55 -4.26
N LEU A 149 -0.37 9.25 -3.99
CA LEU A 149 -0.92 8.23 -4.87
C LEU A 149 -2.30 7.76 -4.36
N PRO A 150 -3.29 7.57 -5.24
CA PRO A 150 -4.46 6.74 -4.94
C PRO A 150 -4.05 5.31 -4.59
N ILE A 151 -4.74 4.69 -3.63
CA ILE A 151 -4.45 3.34 -3.16
C ILE A 151 -5.52 2.36 -3.63
N LEU A 152 -5.09 1.20 -4.16
CA LEU A 152 -5.99 0.08 -4.43
C LEU A 152 -5.58 -1.12 -3.56
N ALA A 153 -6.51 -1.68 -2.80
CA ALA A 153 -6.24 -2.82 -1.93
C ALA A 153 -7.49 -3.69 -1.77
N ILE A 154 -7.30 -4.99 -1.54
CA ILE A 154 -8.41 -5.93 -1.29
C ILE A 154 -9.07 -5.61 0.06
N LYS A 155 -10.39 -5.80 0.10
CA LYS A 155 -11.24 -5.65 1.28
C LYS A 155 -10.70 -6.40 2.49
N GLY A 156 -10.69 -5.72 3.63
CA GLY A 156 -10.24 -6.27 4.91
C GLY A 156 -8.72 -6.35 5.09
N THR A 157 -7.92 -5.81 4.16
CA THR A 157 -6.44 -5.77 4.28
C THR A 157 -5.92 -4.48 4.90
N LEU A 158 -6.65 -3.38 4.76
CA LEU A 158 -6.31 -2.09 5.33
C LEU A 158 -7.44 -1.56 6.22
N PRO A 159 -7.12 -0.84 7.30
CA PRO A 159 -8.11 -0.13 8.10
C PRO A 159 -8.84 0.96 7.28
N GLU A 160 -10.10 1.25 7.62
CA GLU A 160 -10.93 2.25 6.91
C GLU A 160 -10.40 3.69 7.05
N ASP A 161 -9.66 3.99 8.10
CA ASP A 161 -9.01 5.28 8.29
C ASP A 161 -7.72 5.45 7.47
N ILE A 162 -7.27 4.38 6.81
CA ILE A 162 -6.13 4.36 5.87
C ILE A 162 -6.62 4.36 4.42
N LEU A 163 -7.58 3.49 4.09
CA LEU A 163 -8.17 3.42 2.76
C LEU A 163 -9.67 3.64 2.85
N LYS A 164 -10.09 4.87 2.56
CA LYS A 164 -11.48 5.28 2.51
C LYS A 164 -12.00 5.16 1.08
N ASN A 165 -12.86 4.16 0.85
CA ASN A 165 -13.36 3.82 -0.47
C ASN A 165 -13.97 5.02 -1.21
N GLY A 166 -13.51 5.28 -2.44
CA GLY A 166 -13.93 6.42 -3.26
C GLY A 166 -13.33 7.78 -2.86
N ASN A 167 -12.58 7.87 -1.75
CA ASN A 167 -11.97 9.11 -1.27
C ASN A 167 -10.49 9.21 -1.65
N ASN A 168 -9.65 8.30 -1.15
CA ASN A 168 -8.22 8.26 -1.43
C ASN A 168 -7.79 7.00 -2.20
N GLY A 169 -8.75 6.30 -2.78
CA GLY A 169 -8.56 5.08 -3.56
C GLY A 169 -9.79 4.19 -3.53
N TYR A 170 -9.60 2.89 -3.79
CA TYR A 170 -10.70 1.93 -3.78
C TYR A 170 -10.37 0.66 -3.01
N VAL A 171 -11.38 0.18 -2.29
CA VAL A 171 -11.43 -1.16 -1.70
C VAL A 171 -11.95 -2.11 -2.78
N ILE A 172 -11.21 -3.19 -3.05
CA ILE A 172 -11.40 -4.11 -4.19
C ILE A 172 -11.85 -5.47 -3.68
N GLU A 173 -12.79 -6.11 -4.38
CA GLU A 173 -13.25 -7.47 -4.06
C GLU A 173 -12.47 -8.56 -4.83
N ASN A 174 -12.08 -8.28 -6.09
CA ASN A 174 -11.43 -9.25 -6.98
C ASN A 174 -10.58 -8.58 -8.08
N SER A 175 -9.93 -9.40 -8.92
CA SER A 175 -9.06 -8.91 -10.00
C SER A 175 -9.80 -8.16 -11.11
N GLU A 176 -11.05 -8.50 -11.39
CA GLU A 176 -11.86 -7.83 -12.40
C GLU A 176 -12.21 -6.39 -11.95
N GLU A 177 -12.66 -6.23 -10.71
CA GLU A 177 -12.89 -4.91 -10.14
C GLU A 177 -11.58 -4.10 -10.06
N LEU A 178 -10.45 -4.75 -9.74
CA LEU A 178 -9.13 -4.11 -9.74
C LEU A 178 -8.82 -3.51 -11.12
N ALA A 179 -9.02 -4.26 -12.22
CA ALA A 179 -8.85 -3.74 -13.57
C ALA A 179 -9.72 -2.52 -13.84
N GLN A 180 -11.02 -2.61 -13.53
CA GLN A 180 -11.97 -1.53 -13.73
C GLN A 180 -11.57 -0.25 -12.98
N LYS A 181 -11.14 -0.36 -11.71
CA LYS A 181 -10.72 0.80 -10.91
C LYS A 181 -9.40 1.39 -11.38
N ILE A 182 -8.45 0.58 -11.79
CA ILE A 182 -7.21 1.03 -12.44
C ILE A 182 -7.54 1.87 -13.68
N ILE A 183 -8.36 1.32 -14.60
CA ILE A 183 -8.75 1.99 -15.82
C ILE A 183 -9.49 3.30 -15.52
N HIS A 184 -10.40 3.27 -14.55
CA HIS A 184 -11.17 4.46 -14.14
C HIS A 184 -10.27 5.59 -13.64
N ILE A 185 -9.31 5.30 -12.76
CA ILE A 185 -8.37 6.30 -12.23
C ILE A 185 -7.44 6.83 -13.35
N LEU A 186 -6.88 5.92 -14.17
CA LEU A 186 -5.93 6.33 -15.22
C LEU A 186 -6.56 7.13 -16.36
N LYS A 187 -7.87 6.99 -16.58
CA LYS A 187 -8.63 7.78 -17.57
C LYS A 187 -9.17 9.10 -17.02
N ASN A 188 -9.06 9.34 -15.71
CA ASN A 188 -9.59 10.54 -15.07
C ASN A 188 -8.50 11.20 -14.20
N ASN A 189 -7.79 12.15 -14.78
CA ASN A 189 -6.70 12.85 -14.11
C ASN A 189 -7.19 13.63 -12.87
N ASP A 190 -8.33 14.31 -12.97
CA ASP A 190 -8.87 15.11 -11.86
C ASP A 190 -9.21 14.21 -10.66
N LEU A 191 -9.83 13.06 -10.92
CA LEU A 191 -10.13 12.07 -9.89
C LEU A 191 -8.84 11.54 -9.24
N ARG A 192 -7.85 11.16 -10.07
CA ARG A 192 -6.55 10.67 -9.60
C ARG A 192 -5.86 11.69 -8.69
N ASP A 193 -5.82 12.95 -9.14
CA ASP A 193 -5.13 14.03 -8.43
C ASP A 193 -5.88 14.38 -7.12
N GLN A 194 -7.21 14.36 -7.13
CA GLN A 194 -8.01 14.56 -5.93
C GLN A 194 -7.80 13.41 -4.92
N MET A 195 -7.82 12.15 -5.38
CA MET A 195 -7.55 10.99 -4.52
C MET A 195 -6.12 11.04 -3.95
N GLY A 196 -5.16 11.43 -4.76
CA GLY A 196 -3.77 11.60 -4.34
C GLY A 196 -3.62 12.67 -3.26
N LYS A 197 -4.29 13.82 -3.43
CA LYS A 197 -4.34 14.88 -2.42
C LYS A 197 -4.95 14.38 -1.11
N ASN A 198 -6.06 13.68 -1.18
CA ASN A 198 -6.71 13.10 -0.01
C ASN A 198 -5.79 12.09 0.70
N SER A 199 -5.05 11.25 -0.05
CA SER A 199 -4.04 10.35 0.50
C SER A 199 -2.98 11.12 1.29
N ASN A 200 -2.43 12.19 0.69
CA ASN A 200 -1.40 13.01 1.34
C ASN A 200 -1.92 13.74 2.59
N GLU A 201 -3.15 14.23 2.59
CA GLU A 201 -3.76 14.83 3.78
C GLU A 201 -3.96 13.80 4.91
N MET A 202 -4.41 12.58 4.57
CA MET A 202 -4.68 11.52 5.54
C MET A 202 -3.40 10.95 6.17
N VAL A 203 -2.27 10.96 5.46
CA VAL A 203 -1.01 10.37 5.96
C VAL A 203 -0.29 11.26 6.98
N GLN A 204 -0.63 12.54 7.11
CA GLN A 204 0.07 13.51 7.95
C GLN A 204 0.22 13.06 9.42
N LYS A 205 -0.80 12.38 9.96
CA LYS A 205 -0.78 11.85 11.33
C LYS A 205 0.22 10.69 11.52
N PHE A 206 0.73 10.09 10.44
CA PHE A 206 1.68 8.99 10.44
C PHE A 206 3.13 9.43 10.18
N ASP A 207 3.45 10.72 10.30
CA ASP A 207 4.84 11.15 10.35
C ASP A 207 5.54 10.50 11.54
N TRP A 208 6.78 10.02 11.32
CA TRP A 208 7.58 9.45 12.40
C TRP A 208 7.74 10.40 13.58
N LYS A 209 7.74 11.72 13.37
CA LYS A 209 7.79 12.71 14.44
C LYS A 209 6.60 12.53 15.39
N ASN A 210 5.37 12.45 14.86
CA ASN A 210 4.16 12.29 15.65
C ASN A 210 4.09 10.90 16.32
N VAL A 211 4.51 9.84 15.62
CA VAL A 211 4.54 8.48 16.17
C VAL A 211 5.52 8.38 17.34
N VAL A 212 6.71 8.97 17.22
CA VAL A 212 7.71 8.99 18.30
C VAL A 212 7.23 9.78 19.51
N GLU A 213 6.58 10.93 19.31
CA GLU A 213 5.98 11.70 20.41
C GLU A 213 4.97 10.85 21.19
N SER A 214 4.08 10.13 20.51
CA SER A 214 3.12 9.23 21.16
C SER A 214 3.78 8.12 21.98
N ILE A 215 4.93 7.60 21.52
CA ILE A 215 5.72 6.61 22.26
C ILE A 215 6.32 7.24 23.54
N ILE A 216 6.86 8.44 23.45
CA ILE A 216 7.44 9.17 24.57
C ILE A 216 6.38 9.43 25.64
N ASP A 217 5.19 9.88 25.25
CA ASP A 217 4.05 10.12 26.14
C ASP A 217 3.65 8.84 26.89
N GLU A 218 3.61 7.70 26.20
CA GLU A 218 3.33 6.41 26.82
C GLU A 218 4.41 5.99 27.83
N TYR A 219 5.69 6.22 27.54
CA TYR A 219 6.77 5.98 28.50
C TYR A 219 6.68 6.87 29.73
N GLN A 220 6.35 8.15 29.57
CA GLN A 220 6.19 9.08 30.69
C GLN A 220 5.02 8.67 31.60
N SER A 221 3.91 8.20 30.99
CA SER A 221 2.74 7.74 31.74
C SER A 221 2.96 6.50 32.62
N ILE A 222 4.07 5.77 32.43
CA ILE A 222 4.42 4.61 33.26
C ILE A 222 5.12 5.04 34.53
N ASN A 223 5.80 6.22 34.52
CA ASN A 223 6.62 6.71 35.61
C ASN A 223 5.87 7.76 36.49
N SER A 224 4.65 8.10 36.10
CA SER A 224 3.74 8.96 36.87
C SER A 224 2.71 8.13 37.65
#